data_ee544ad37ff09a12c5de72fc2ac98621
#
_entry.id   ee544ad37ff09a12c5de72fc2ac98621
#
_cell.length_a   1.000
_cell.length_b   1.000
_cell.length_c   1.000
_cell.angle_alpha   90.00
_cell.angle_beta   90.00
_cell.angle_gamma   90.00
#
_symmetry.space_group_name_H-M   'P 1'
#
loop_
_entity.id
_entity.type
_entity.pdbx_description
1 polymer ?
#
loop_
_entity_poly.entity_id
_entity_poly.type
_entity_poly.pdbx_seq_one_letter_code
_entity_poly.pdbx_strand_id
1 'polypeptide(L)'
;MQTETKKNLFVRSPTLDTVLMIERTIEKYSGEFKRTELWKRLPRKVMWQTYLIVLDYLQSVNKIGIDRVGYIVYIWSPEVAKRFANRKRY
;
A
#
# COMPACT_ATOMS: atom_id res chain seq x y z
N MET A 1 -14.38 -11.71 20.48
CA MET A 1 -13.36 -10.96 20.65
C MET A 1 -12.05 -11.64 20.65
N GLN A 2 -11.93 -12.67 21.28
CA GLN A 2 -10.67 -13.30 21.38
C GLN A 2 -10.16 -13.89 20.10
N THR A 3 -11.04 -14.25 19.21
CA THR A 3 -10.63 -14.81 17.95
C THR A 3 -9.79 -13.85 17.16
N GLU A 4 -10.18 -12.60 17.17
CA GLU A 4 -9.41 -11.60 16.46
C GLU A 4 -8.09 -11.37 17.10
N THR A 5 -8.05 -11.41 18.42
CA THR A 5 -6.81 -11.26 19.12
C THR A 5 -5.85 -12.36 18.74
N LYS A 6 -6.34 -13.58 18.62
CA LYS A 6 -5.50 -14.68 18.24
C LYS A 6 -4.93 -14.51 16.86
N LYS A 7 -5.73 -14.02 15.95
CA LYS A 7 -5.25 -13.77 14.62
C LYS A 7 -4.11 -12.80 14.66
N ASN A 8 -4.23 -11.78 15.48
CA ASN A 8 -3.21 -10.76 15.55
C ASN A 8 -1.91 -11.25 16.11
N LEU A 9 -1.93 -12.37 16.81
CA LEU A 9 -0.70 -12.93 17.30
C LEU A 9 0.17 -13.43 16.16
N PHE A 10 -0.45 -13.91 15.09
CA PHE A 10 0.30 -14.44 13.99
C PHE A 10 0.61 -13.43 12.92
N VAL A 11 -0.26 -12.43 12.79
CA VAL A 11 -0.06 -11.41 11.79
C VAL A 11 0.01 -10.08 12.49
N ARG A 12 1.20 -9.55 12.59
CA ARG A 12 1.39 -8.27 13.25
C ARG A 12 0.84 -7.15 12.39
N SER A 13 0.19 -6.23 13.05
CA SER A 13 -0.27 -5.04 12.36
C SER A 13 0.94 -4.25 11.90
N PRO A 14 0.91 -3.72 10.69
CA PRO A 14 2.02 -2.90 10.21
C PRO A 14 2.13 -1.63 11.04
N THR A 15 3.35 -1.17 11.26
CA THR A 15 3.55 0.13 11.88
C THR A 15 3.37 1.20 10.83
N LEU A 16 3.07 2.41 11.28
CA LEU A 16 2.93 3.52 10.37
C LEU A 16 4.20 3.71 9.54
N ASP A 17 5.33 3.53 10.19
CA ASP A 17 6.63 3.65 9.55
C ASP A 17 6.76 2.70 8.38
N THR A 18 6.34 1.46 8.57
CA THR A 18 6.39 0.46 7.52
C THR A 18 5.42 0.80 6.40
N VAL A 19 4.22 1.24 6.73
CA VAL A 19 3.25 1.63 5.73
C VAL A 19 3.79 2.77 4.87
N LEU A 20 4.36 3.78 5.50
CA LEU A 20 4.89 4.92 4.76
C LEU A 20 6.09 4.53 3.90
N MET A 21 6.92 3.66 4.41
CA MET A 21 8.07 3.20 3.65
C MET A 21 7.64 2.46 2.39
N ILE A 22 6.65 1.60 2.52
CA ILE A 22 6.15 0.85 1.38
C ILE A 22 5.47 1.80 0.39
N GLU A 23 4.67 2.73 0.90
CA GLU A 23 4.00 3.69 0.04
C GLU A 23 5.01 4.51 -0.77
N ARG A 24 6.06 4.97 -0.13
CA ARG A 24 7.09 5.75 -0.84
C ARG A 24 7.81 4.93 -1.88
N THR A 25 8.04 3.66 -1.59
CA THR A 25 8.69 2.79 -2.55
C THR A 25 7.80 2.59 -3.77
N ILE A 26 6.51 2.41 -3.54
CA ILE A 26 5.58 2.27 -4.66
C ILE A 26 5.54 3.55 -5.49
N GLU A 27 5.54 4.69 -4.83
CA GLU A 27 5.54 5.94 -5.55
C GLU A 27 6.79 6.09 -6.42
N LYS A 28 7.92 5.71 -5.87
CA LYS A 28 9.18 5.83 -6.59
C LYS A 28 9.22 4.93 -7.82
N TYR A 29 8.69 3.73 -7.72
CA TYR A 29 8.75 2.75 -8.80
C TYR A 29 7.40 2.50 -9.45
N SER A 30 6.52 3.49 -9.45
CA SER A 30 5.17 3.32 -9.94
C SER A 30 5.15 2.75 -11.35
N GLY A 31 4.42 1.66 -11.52
CA GLY A 31 4.28 1.02 -12.81
C GLY A 31 5.44 0.14 -13.25
N GLU A 32 6.49 0.05 -12.45
CA GLU A 32 7.69 -0.68 -12.88
C GLU A 32 7.73 -2.13 -12.43
N PHE A 33 7.09 -2.45 -11.32
CA PHE A 33 7.23 -3.79 -10.75
C PHE A 33 5.89 -4.37 -10.33
N LYS A 34 5.83 -5.69 -10.37
CA LYS A 34 4.71 -6.42 -9.80
C LYS A 34 4.98 -6.66 -8.33
N ARG A 35 4.01 -7.23 -7.64
CA ARG A 35 4.07 -7.38 -6.18
C ARG A 35 5.37 -7.95 -5.65
N THR A 36 5.76 -9.11 -6.19
CA THR A 36 6.93 -9.80 -5.66
C THR A 36 8.21 -9.02 -5.91
N GLU A 37 8.33 -8.45 -7.11
CA GLU A 37 9.53 -7.71 -7.45
C GLU A 37 9.63 -6.42 -6.64
N LEU A 38 8.52 -5.76 -6.43
CA LEU A 38 8.53 -4.56 -5.62
C LEU A 38 8.91 -4.88 -4.18
N TRP A 39 8.42 -5.98 -3.67
CA TRP A 39 8.76 -6.44 -2.32
C TRP A 39 10.26 -6.60 -2.16
N LYS A 40 10.91 -7.13 -3.18
CA LYS A 40 12.35 -7.31 -3.15
C LYS A 40 13.12 -6.00 -3.22
N ARG A 41 12.47 -4.94 -3.63
CA ARG A 41 13.11 -3.62 -3.74
C ARG A 41 12.91 -2.75 -2.53
N LEU A 42 12.19 -3.23 -1.53
CA LEU A 42 11.96 -2.42 -0.34
C LEU A 42 13.28 -2.14 0.37
N PRO A 43 13.46 -0.93 0.89
CA PRO A 43 14.73 -0.57 1.56
C PRO A 43 14.97 -1.36 2.84
N ARG A 44 13.93 -1.91 3.45
CA ARG A 44 14.08 -2.78 4.61
C ARG A 44 13.26 -4.02 4.37
N LYS A 45 13.65 -5.09 5.00
CA LYS A 45 12.92 -6.33 4.88
C LYS A 45 11.60 -6.25 5.61
N VAL A 46 10.55 -6.71 4.95
CA VAL A 46 9.22 -6.77 5.51
C VAL A 46 8.70 -8.16 5.25
N MET A 47 8.02 -8.74 6.25
CA MET A 47 7.42 -10.05 6.04
C MET A 47 6.39 -9.97 4.93
N TRP A 48 6.33 -11.03 4.15
CA TRP A 48 5.44 -11.06 3.01
C TRP A 48 3.99 -10.78 3.40
N GLN A 49 3.53 -11.37 4.49
CA GLN A 49 2.16 -11.17 4.92
C GLN A 49 1.89 -9.74 5.34
N THR A 50 2.85 -9.12 6.01
CA THR A 50 2.73 -7.73 6.41
C THR A 50 2.64 -6.84 5.17
N TYR A 51 3.50 -7.12 4.21
CA TYR A 51 3.51 -6.38 2.95
C TYR A 51 2.15 -6.48 2.25
N LEU A 52 1.57 -7.67 2.19
CA LEU A 52 0.27 -7.84 1.55
C LEU A 52 -0.83 -7.06 2.26
N ILE A 53 -0.77 -7.00 3.58
CA ILE A 53 -1.74 -6.23 4.35
C ILE A 53 -1.63 -4.75 3.99
N VAL A 54 -0.40 -4.26 3.86
CA VAL A 54 -0.18 -2.86 3.50
C VAL A 54 -0.69 -2.58 2.09
N LEU A 55 -0.40 -3.48 1.14
CA LEU A 55 -0.90 -3.29 -0.21
C LEU A 55 -2.42 -3.23 -0.24
N ASP A 56 -3.05 -4.12 0.50
CA ASP A 56 -4.48 -4.17 0.56
C ASP A 56 -5.05 -2.88 1.12
N TYR A 57 -4.44 -2.38 2.18
CA TYR A 57 -4.84 -1.12 2.77
C TYR A 57 -4.68 0.02 1.77
N LEU A 58 -3.54 0.11 1.12
CA LEU A 58 -3.29 1.21 0.18
C LEU A 58 -4.25 1.17 -1.01
N GLN A 59 -4.64 -0.03 -1.43
CA GLN A 59 -5.65 -0.15 -2.47
C GLN A 59 -7.00 0.32 -1.97
N SER A 60 -7.34 -0.05 -0.75
CA SER A 60 -8.65 0.29 -0.20
C SER A 60 -8.85 1.78 -0.02
N VAL A 61 -7.77 2.53 0.18
CA VAL A 61 -7.88 3.98 0.30
C VAL A 61 -7.51 4.70 -1.01
N ASN A 62 -7.40 3.93 -2.09
CA ASN A 62 -7.17 4.47 -3.43
C ASN A 62 -5.85 5.21 -3.59
N LYS A 63 -4.85 4.77 -2.89
CA LYS A 63 -3.52 5.34 -3.07
C LYS A 63 -2.74 4.60 -4.14
N ILE A 64 -3.02 3.31 -4.31
CA ILE A 64 -2.36 2.53 -5.34
C ILE A 64 -3.40 1.75 -6.12
N GLY A 65 -3.02 1.32 -7.30
CA GLY A 65 -3.81 0.40 -8.11
C GLY A 65 -2.91 -0.70 -8.64
N ILE A 66 -3.52 -1.76 -9.09
CA ILE A 66 -2.78 -2.85 -9.72
C ILE A 66 -3.41 -3.04 -11.08
N ASP A 67 -2.59 -2.92 -12.11
CA ASP A 67 -3.13 -2.96 -13.47
C ASP A 67 -3.42 -4.40 -13.88
N ARG A 68 -3.94 -4.56 -15.08
CA ARG A 68 -4.37 -5.86 -15.59
C ARG A 68 -3.28 -6.90 -15.57
N VAL A 69 -2.05 -6.49 -15.80
CA VAL A 69 -0.92 -7.38 -15.83
C VAL A 69 -0.37 -7.66 -14.46
N GLY A 70 -0.64 -6.80 -13.51
CA GLY A 70 -0.21 -6.99 -12.13
C GLY A 70 0.81 -5.97 -11.65
N TYR A 71 1.09 -4.96 -12.46
CA TYR A 71 2.03 -3.92 -12.03
C TYR A 71 1.36 -2.99 -11.03
N ILE A 72 2.12 -2.59 -10.03
CA ILE A 72 1.60 -1.72 -8.98
C ILE A 72 1.89 -0.29 -9.37
N VAL A 73 0.85 0.54 -9.39
CA VAL A 73 0.98 1.93 -9.76
C VAL A 73 0.51 2.81 -8.62
N TYR A 74 1.15 3.94 -8.46
CA TYR A 74 0.79 4.91 -7.44
C TYR A 74 -0.18 5.91 -8.07
N ILE A 75 -1.38 5.99 -7.52
CA ILE A 75 -2.40 6.85 -8.13
C ILE A 75 -2.76 8.06 -7.28
N TRP A 76 -2.33 8.08 -6.03
CA TRP A 76 -2.61 9.23 -5.17
C TRP A 76 -1.56 10.30 -5.41
N SER A 77 -1.98 11.51 -5.75
CA SER A 77 -1.06 12.61 -5.94
C SER A 77 -1.70 13.88 -5.38
N PRO A 78 -0.89 14.89 -5.09
CA PRO A 78 -1.46 16.15 -4.59
C PRO A 78 -2.45 16.76 -5.56
N GLU A 79 -2.20 16.62 -6.84
CA GLU A 79 -3.10 17.15 -7.85
C GLU A 79 -4.43 16.44 -7.84
N VAL A 80 -4.39 15.12 -7.75
CA VAL A 80 -5.60 14.33 -7.70
C VAL A 80 -6.36 14.65 -6.42
N ALA A 81 -5.65 14.76 -5.32
CA ALA A 81 -6.28 15.10 -4.06
C ALA A 81 -6.97 16.44 -4.11
N LYS A 82 -6.34 17.41 -4.75
CA LYS A 82 -6.92 18.71 -4.93
C LYS A 82 -8.19 18.67 -5.73
N ARG A 83 -8.20 17.90 -6.79
CA ARG A 83 -9.38 17.78 -7.61
C ARG A 83 -10.52 17.16 -6.86
N PHE A 84 -10.23 16.13 -6.10
CA PHE A 84 -11.26 15.50 -5.31
C PHE A 84 -11.80 16.41 -4.23
N ALA A 85 -10.94 17.18 -3.61
CA ALA A 85 -11.38 18.12 -2.61
C ALA A 85 -12.31 19.14 -3.20
N ASN A 86 -11.99 19.65 -4.38
CA ASN A 86 -12.85 20.61 -5.05
C ASN A 86 -14.18 20.01 -5.44
N ARG A 87 -14.16 18.78 -5.87
CA ARG A 87 -15.38 18.11 -6.26
C ARG A 87 -16.32 17.87 -5.12
N LYS A 88 -15.79 17.65 -3.97
CA LYS A 88 -16.59 17.36 -2.81
C LYS A 88 -17.24 18.56 -2.20
N ARG A 89 -16.92 19.71 -2.68
CA ARG A 89 -17.54 20.84 -2.15
C ARG A 89 -18.73 21.15 -2.96
N TYR A 90 -19.84 20.93 -2.55
CA TYR A 90 -21.04 21.24 -3.31
C TYR A 90 -21.85 22.29 -2.64
#